data_ea059829ca1691a6dc2778f4c88eb378
#
_entry.id   ea059829ca1691a6dc2778f4c88eb378
#
_cell.length_a   1.000
_cell.length_b   1.000
_cell.length_c   1.000
_cell.angle_alpha   90.00
_cell.angle_beta   90.00
_cell.angle_gamma   90.00
#
_symmetry.space_group_name_H-M   'P 1'
#
loop_
_entity.id
_entity.type
_entity.pdbx_description
1 polymer ?
#
loop_
_entity_poly.entity_id
_entity_poly.type
_entity_poly.pdbx_seq_one_letter_code
_entity_poly.pdbx_strand_id
1 'polypeptide(L)'
;MLVITQLVPGEEYVIHTLIRETFDTHISQYYSAEGINTFYRITPQAIRERLNNGNDIFIARNSSMLTGVIEVNNNNHIFLLFVSNEAKGTGVGKILLGYVKDRLAQLGVQRLTVNSSPNSVGFYKSQGFLPLAGEEEVHGIRSIKMQLLL
;
A
#
# COMPACT_ATOMS: atom_id res chain seq x y z
N MET A 1 9.71 -18.10 -7.18
CA MET A 1 8.46 -17.70 -7.84
C MET A 1 7.66 -16.83 -6.89
N LEU A 2 7.12 -15.74 -7.40
CA LEU A 2 6.30 -14.83 -6.61
C LEU A 2 4.89 -15.38 -6.45
N VAL A 3 4.41 -15.46 -5.20
CA VAL A 3 3.07 -15.94 -4.88
C VAL A 3 2.34 -14.85 -4.10
N ILE A 4 1.10 -14.55 -4.49
CA ILE A 4 0.23 -13.60 -3.79
C ILE A 4 -0.84 -14.39 -3.05
N THR A 5 -0.99 -14.09 -1.76
CA THR A 5 -2.02 -14.69 -0.89
C THR A 5 -2.70 -13.61 -0.07
N GLN A 6 -3.93 -13.90 0.35
CA GLN A 6 -4.63 -13.05 1.30
C GLN A 6 -4.00 -13.18 2.69
N LEU A 7 -3.91 -12.07 3.42
CA LEU A 7 -3.40 -12.07 4.79
C LEU A 7 -4.29 -12.93 5.67
N VAL A 8 -3.67 -13.80 6.47
CA VAL A 8 -4.39 -14.59 7.50
C VAL A 8 -4.04 -14.07 8.89
N PRO A 9 -4.95 -14.23 9.89
CA PRO A 9 -4.67 -13.82 11.26
C PRO A 9 -3.34 -14.38 11.76
N GLY A 10 -2.56 -13.52 12.41
CA GLY A 10 -1.20 -13.84 12.89
C GLY A 10 -0.10 -13.27 11.99
N GLU A 11 -0.38 -13.03 10.71
CA GLU A 11 0.62 -12.48 9.78
C GLU A 11 0.76 -10.96 9.87
N GLU A 12 -0.09 -10.27 10.61
CA GLU A 12 -0.03 -8.81 10.78
C GLU A 12 1.30 -8.33 11.37
N TYR A 13 1.95 -9.16 12.17
CA TYR A 13 3.25 -8.81 12.75
C TYR A 13 4.35 -8.77 11.70
N VAL A 14 4.34 -9.71 10.76
CA VAL A 14 5.35 -9.79 9.70
C VAL A 14 5.21 -8.60 8.73
N ILE A 15 3.99 -8.28 8.33
CA ILE A 15 3.77 -7.14 7.43
C ILE A 15 4.04 -5.82 8.13
N HIS A 16 3.75 -5.70 9.42
CA HIS A 16 4.09 -4.51 10.20
C HIS A 16 5.60 -4.26 10.19
N THR A 17 6.40 -5.30 10.38
CA THR A 17 7.86 -5.19 10.31
C THR A 17 8.32 -4.69 8.94
N LEU A 18 7.79 -5.27 7.86
CA LEU A 18 8.12 -4.84 6.50
C LEU A 18 7.76 -3.36 6.27
N ILE A 19 6.53 -2.97 6.65
CA ILE A 19 6.05 -1.59 6.49
C ILE A 19 6.97 -0.63 7.25
N ARG A 20 7.30 -0.96 8.49
CA ARG A 20 8.11 -0.10 9.36
C ARG A 20 9.53 0.06 8.84
N GLU A 21 10.16 -1.03 8.45
CA GLU A 21 11.52 -0.99 7.90
C GLU A 21 11.58 -0.19 6.59
N THR A 22 10.62 -0.39 5.72
CA THR A 22 10.56 0.34 4.45
C THR A 22 10.31 1.82 4.68
N PHE A 23 9.39 2.16 5.58
CA PHE A 23 9.10 3.56 5.93
C PHE A 23 10.35 4.23 6.50
N ASP A 24 11.00 3.62 7.49
CA ASP A 24 12.16 4.21 8.15
C ASP A 24 13.34 4.40 7.19
N THR A 25 13.51 3.51 6.22
CA THR A 25 14.63 3.56 5.28
C THR A 25 14.40 4.54 4.13
N HIS A 26 13.19 4.59 3.56
CA HIS A 26 12.96 5.25 2.28
C HIS A 26 11.97 6.41 2.30
N ILE A 27 11.12 6.52 3.32
CA ILE A 27 9.97 7.44 3.29
C ILE A 27 10.03 8.48 4.39
N SER A 28 10.49 8.12 5.59
CA SER A 28 10.45 8.98 6.78
C SER A 28 11.17 10.31 6.57
N GLN A 29 12.20 10.35 5.74
CA GLN A 29 12.95 11.57 5.44
C GLN A 29 12.10 12.65 4.78
N TYR A 30 11.00 12.29 4.14
CA TYR A 30 10.07 13.24 3.50
C TYR A 30 8.91 13.65 4.42
N TYR A 31 8.89 13.15 5.66
CA TYR A 31 7.79 13.38 6.60
C TYR A 31 8.24 14.31 7.72
N SER A 32 7.31 15.17 8.20
CA SER A 32 7.50 15.93 9.44
C SER A 32 7.47 15.00 10.65
N ALA A 33 7.90 15.50 11.81
CA ALA A 33 7.80 14.74 13.07
C ALA A 33 6.34 14.32 13.36
N GLU A 34 5.37 15.21 13.09
CA GLU A 34 3.94 14.88 13.21
C GLU A 34 3.54 13.75 12.27
N GLY A 35 3.99 13.81 11.01
CA GLY A 35 3.70 12.77 10.01
C GLY A 35 4.30 11.42 10.38
N ILE A 36 5.51 11.41 10.92
CA ILE A 36 6.15 10.18 11.42
C ILE A 36 5.33 9.59 12.57
N ASN A 37 4.92 10.41 13.53
CA ASN A 37 4.09 9.94 14.65
C ASN A 37 2.74 9.41 14.16
N THR A 38 2.12 10.06 13.18
CA THR A 38 0.87 9.60 12.59
C THR A 38 1.06 8.24 11.93
N PHE A 39 2.14 8.07 11.18
CA PHE A 39 2.44 6.80 10.51
C PHE A 39 2.68 5.68 11.53
N TYR A 40 3.32 5.98 12.64
CA TYR A 40 3.63 4.98 13.68
C TYR A 40 2.39 4.45 14.40
N ARG A 41 1.20 4.99 14.13
CA ARG A 41 -0.07 4.42 14.60
C ARG A 41 -0.49 3.18 13.80
N ILE A 42 0.20 2.87 12.71
CA ILE A 42 0.02 1.61 12.00
C ILE A 42 0.71 0.53 12.84
N THR A 43 -0.07 -0.16 13.67
CA THR A 43 0.38 -1.23 14.56
C THR A 43 -0.15 -2.56 14.08
N PRO A 44 0.41 -3.71 14.52
CA PRO A 44 -0.19 -5.01 14.21
C PRO A 44 -1.66 -5.10 14.59
N GLN A 45 -2.03 -4.54 15.74
CA GLN A 45 -3.42 -4.51 16.19
C GLN A 45 -4.30 -3.68 15.24
N ALA A 46 -3.84 -2.50 14.82
CA ALA A 46 -4.58 -1.66 13.87
C ALA A 46 -4.78 -2.38 12.54
N ILE A 47 -3.77 -3.10 12.06
CA ILE A 47 -3.87 -3.91 10.84
C ILE A 47 -4.95 -5.00 11.00
N ARG A 48 -4.95 -5.70 12.14
CA ARG A 48 -5.96 -6.72 12.44
C ARG A 48 -7.37 -6.13 12.47
N GLU A 49 -7.54 -4.98 13.09
CA GLU A 49 -8.83 -4.30 13.18
C GLU A 49 -9.36 -3.95 11.78
N ARG A 50 -8.50 -3.44 10.90
CA ARG A 50 -8.90 -3.14 9.53
C ARG A 50 -9.26 -4.40 8.74
N LEU A 51 -8.52 -5.48 8.92
CA LEU A 51 -8.84 -6.77 8.31
C LEU A 51 -10.22 -7.26 8.78
N ASN A 52 -10.50 -7.18 10.07
CA ASN A 52 -11.79 -7.57 10.65
C ASN A 52 -12.95 -6.67 10.17
N ASN A 53 -12.66 -5.43 9.84
CA ASN A 53 -13.65 -4.46 9.32
C ASN A 53 -13.85 -4.56 7.81
N GLY A 54 -13.24 -5.55 7.15
CA GLY A 54 -13.49 -5.88 5.76
C GLY A 54 -12.49 -5.35 4.76
N ASN A 55 -11.37 -4.74 5.19
CA ASN A 55 -10.29 -4.41 4.25
C ASN A 55 -9.67 -5.67 3.68
N ASP A 56 -9.36 -5.65 2.39
CA ASP A 56 -8.61 -6.72 1.73
C ASP A 56 -7.11 -6.43 1.85
N ILE A 57 -6.37 -7.40 2.36
CA ILE A 57 -4.92 -7.30 2.50
C ILE A 57 -4.30 -8.50 1.79
N PHE A 58 -3.46 -8.23 0.79
CA PHE A 58 -2.75 -9.24 0.03
C PHE A 58 -1.26 -9.09 0.23
N ILE A 59 -0.58 -10.23 0.35
CA ILE A 59 0.87 -10.26 0.54
C ILE A 59 1.53 -11.04 -0.58
N ALA A 60 2.74 -10.61 -0.92
CA ALA A 60 3.57 -11.28 -1.91
C ALA A 60 4.76 -11.93 -1.23
N ARG A 61 5.02 -13.19 -1.58
CA ARG A 61 6.22 -13.92 -1.14
C ARG A 61 6.97 -14.44 -2.35
N ASN A 62 8.28 -14.39 -2.26
CA ASN A 62 9.16 -15.09 -3.18
C ASN A 62 9.85 -16.21 -2.38
N SER A 63 9.49 -17.45 -2.69
CA SER A 63 9.77 -18.59 -1.81
C SER A 63 9.11 -18.34 -0.44
N SER A 64 9.83 -18.39 0.67
CA SER A 64 9.29 -18.09 1.99
C SER A 64 9.46 -16.63 2.42
N MET A 65 10.11 -15.80 1.60
CA MET A 65 10.44 -14.42 1.96
C MET A 65 9.29 -13.48 1.59
N LEU A 66 8.82 -12.70 2.56
CA LEU A 66 7.83 -11.66 2.33
C LEU A 66 8.46 -10.51 1.55
N THR A 67 7.86 -10.15 0.40
CA THR A 67 8.41 -9.13 -0.49
C THR A 67 7.51 -7.90 -0.65
N GLY A 68 6.25 -8.00 -0.29
CA GLY A 68 5.35 -6.85 -0.41
C GLY A 68 3.99 -7.08 0.19
N VAL A 69 3.25 -5.98 0.36
CA VAL A 69 1.89 -5.96 0.90
C VAL A 69 1.09 -4.85 0.23
N ILE A 70 -0.17 -5.11 -0.06
CA ILE A 70 -1.14 -4.13 -0.50
C ILE A 70 -2.42 -4.28 0.32
N GLU A 71 -2.96 -3.16 0.78
CA GLU A 71 -4.22 -3.12 1.51
C GLU A 71 -5.19 -2.20 0.80
N VAL A 72 -6.42 -2.68 0.57
CA VAL A 72 -7.50 -1.93 -0.10
C VAL A 72 -8.70 -1.91 0.82
N ASN A 73 -9.30 -0.74 1.03
CA ASN A 73 -10.48 -0.62 1.86
C ASN A 73 -11.78 -0.83 1.06
N ASN A 74 -12.91 -0.81 1.77
CA ASN A 74 -14.24 -1.09 1.19
C ASN A 74 -14.68 -0.06 0.14
N ASN A 75 -14.04 1.11 0.09
CA ASN A 75 -14.35 2.15 -0.89
C ASN A 75 -13.43 2.08 -2.12
N ASN A 76 -12.80 0.92 -2.33
CA ASN A 76 -11.87 0.71 -3.45
C ASN A 76 -10.73 1.75 -3.45
N HIS A 77 -10.18 1.97 -2.27
CA HIS A 77 -9.07 2.89 -2.04
C HIS A 77 -7.87 2.11 -1.50
N ILE A 78 -6.72 2.29 -2.14
CA ILE A 78 -5.47 1.69 -1.67
C ILE A 78 -5.06 2.42 -0.40
N PHE A 79 -5.05 1.69 0.71
CA PHE A 79 -4.62 2.24 2.00
C PHE A 79 -3.11 2.14 2.18
N LEU A 80 -2.51 1.01 1.78
CA LEU A 80 -1.08 0.76 1.86
C LEU A 80 -0.60 0.01 0.62
N LEU A 81 0.60 0.34 0.17
CA LEU A 81 1.36 -0.47 -0.79
C LEU A 81 2.85 -0.33 -0.45
N PHE A 82 3.42 -1.40 0.04
CA PHE A 82 4.83 -1.45 0.43
C PHE A 82 5.54 -2.65 -0.16
N VAL A 83 6.77 -2.45 -0.59
CA VAL A 83 7.67 -3.49 -1.11
C VAL A 83 8.91 -3.53 -0.22
N SER A 84 9.38 -4.71 0.13
CA SER A 84 10.57 -4.85 0.99
C SER A 84 11.79 -4.16 0.37
N ASN A 85 12.73 -3.75 1.23
CA ASN A 85 13.94 -3.08 0.76
C ASN A 85 14.72 -3.94 -0.23
N GLU A 86 14.77 -5.26 0.01
CA GLU A 86 15.48 -6.22 -0.82
C GLU A 86 14.80 -6.43 -2.18
N ALA A 87 13.49 -6.28 -2.25
CA ALA A 87 12.72 -6.52 -3.48
C ALA A 87 12.44 -5.25 -4.29
N LYS A 88 12.91 -4.09 -3.85
CA LYS A 88 12.69 -2.84 -4.59
C LYS A 88 13.28 -2.91 -5.99
N GLY A 89 12.54 -2.39 -6.97
CA GLY A 89 12.96 -2.40 -8.37
C GLY A 89 12.77 -3.73 -9.08
N THR A 90 12.17 -4.74 -8.44
CA THR A 90 11.95 -6.07 -9.04
C THR A 90 10.54 -6.28 -9.60
N GLY A 91 9.67 -5.27 -9.50
CA GLY A 91 8.33 -5.34 -10.05
C GLY A 91 7.24 -5.87 -9.11
N VAL A 92 7.55 -6.08 -7.83
CA VAL A 92 6.58 -6.60 -6.86
C VAL A 92 5.39 -5.66 -6.69
N GLY A 93 5.63 -4.34 -6.60
CA GLY A 93 4.55 -3.36 -6.49
C GLY A 93 3.61 -3.38 -7.67
N LYS A 94 4.14 -3.48 -8.89
CA LYS A 94 3.36 -3.61 -10.12
C LYS A 94 2.51 -4.88 -10.11
N ILE A 95 3.07 -5.99 -9.67
CA ILE A 95 2.37 -7.28 -9.62
C ILE A 95 1.24 -7.25 -8.59
N LEU A 96 1.50 -6.72 -7.39
CA LEU A 96 0.48 -6.56 -6.35
C LEU A 96 -0.67 -5.66 -6.83
N LEU A 97 -0.33 -4.52 -7.41
CA LEU A 97 -1.33 -3.60 -7.94
C LEU A 97 -2.13 -4.24 -9.07
N GLY A 98 -1.48 -4.96 -9.97
CA GLY A 98 -2.15 -5.70 -11.05
C GLY A 98 -3.13 -6.73 -10.53
N TYR A 99 -2.76 -7.45 -9.48
CA TYR A 99 -3.65 -8.42 -8.82
C TYR A 99 -4.93 -7.75 -8.30
N VAL A 100 -4.79 -6.62 -7.63
CA VAL A 100 -5.94 -5.86 -7.11
C VAL A 100 -6.79 -5.31 -8.25
N LYS A 101 -6.17 -4.75 -9.28
CA LYS A 101 -6.89 -4.23 -10.46
C LYS A 101 -7.76 -5.31 -11.10
N ASP A 102 -7.18 -6.48 -11.34
CA ASP A 102 -7.90 -7.60 -11.96
C ASP A 102 -9.06 -8.07 -11.08
N ARG A 103 -8.83 -8.20 -9.78
CA ARG A 103 -9.84 -8.60 -8.82
C ARG A 103 -11.02 -7.62 -8.78
N LEU A 104 -10.73 -6.33 -8.70
CA LEU A 104 -11.77 -5.30 -8.64
C LEU A 104 -12.54 -5.21 -9.96
N ALA A 105 -11.86 -5.31 -11.10
CA ALA A 105 -12.50 -5.31 -12.40
C ALA A 105 -13.48 -6.48 -12.55
N GLN A 106 -13.10 -7.67 -12.09
CA GLN A 106 -13.98 -8.85 -12.08
C GLN A 106 -15.22 -8.65 -11.20
N LEU A 107 -15.12 -7.85 -10.15
CA LEU A 107 -16.23 -7.51 -9.26
C LEU A 107 -17.10 -6.36 -9.79
N GLY A 108 -16.79 -5.82 -10.97
CA GLY A 108 -17.52 -4.72 -11.58
C GLY A 108 -17.17 -3.35 -11.03
N VAL A 109 -16.08 -3.23 -10.26
CA VAL A 109 -15.61 -1.94 -9.74
C VAL A 109 -15.05 -1.12 -10.88
N GLN A 110 -15.42 0.15 -10.96
CA GLN A 110 -15.06 1.03 -12.07
C GLN A 110 -13.89 1.96 -11.77
N ARG A 111 -13.52 2.13 -10.49
CA ARG A 111 -12.51 3.09 -10.08
C ARG A 111 -11.75 2.61 -8.86
N LEU A 112 -10.43 2.81 -8.89
CA LEU A 112 -9.52 2.57 -7.78
C LEU A 112 -8.82 3.89 -7.45
N THR A 113 -8.75 4.25 -6.18
CA THR A 113 -8.11 5.49 -5.74
C THR A 113 -6.93 5.20 -4.81
N VAL A 114 -6.06 6.18 -4.68
CA VAL A 114 -4.93 6.15 -3.75
C VAL A 114 -4.56 7.57 -3.33
N ASN A 115 -4.08 7.72 -2.10
CA ASN A 115 -3.37 8.92 -1.68
C ASN A 115 -1.87 8.61 -1.76
N SER A 116 -1.26 9.03 -2.87
CA SER A 116 0.15 8.72 -3.12
C SER A 116 1.06 9.62 -2.30
N SER A 117 2.10 9.05 -1.70
CA SER A 117 3.21 9.86 -1.21
C SER A 117 3.86 10.60 -2.39
N PRO A 118 4.47 11.79 -2.19
CA PRO A 118 5.08 12.54 -3.29
C PRO A 118 6.11 11.75 -4.09
N ASN A 119 6.86 10.88 -3.42
CA ASN A 119 7.89 10.05 -4.07
C ASN A 119 7.33 8.84 -4.85
N SER A 120 6.05 8.51 -4.69
CA SER A 120 5.42 7.38 -5.39
C SER A 120 4.52 7.78 -6.55
N VAL A 121 4.33 9.08 -6.80
CA VAL A 121 3.47 9.58 -7.89
C VAL A 121 3.90 9.03 -9.24
N GLY A 122 5.21 8.98 -9.51
CA GLY A 122 5.73 8.44 -10.76
C GLY A 122 5.36 6.97 -10.97
N PHE A 123 5.42 6.17 -9.90
CA PHE A 123 5.00 4.78 -9.95
C PHE A 123 3.52 4.66 -10.32
N TYR A 124 2.65 5.38 -9.61
CA TYR A 124 1.21 5.30 -9.90
C TYR A 124 0.86 5.82 -11.29
N LYS A 125 1.52 6.89 -11.75
CA LYS A 125 1.34 7.38 -13.12
C LYS A 125 1.73 6.30 -14.15
N SER A 126 2.83 5.59 -13.92
CA SER A 126 3.26 4.51 -14.81
C SER A 126 2.26 3.36 -14.85
N GLN A 127 1.42 3.21 -13.84
CA GLN A 127 0.37 2.20 -13.76
C GLN A 127 -1.00 2.72 -14.24
N GLY A 128 -1.06 3.92 -14.79
CA GLY A 128 -2.27 4.49 -15.39
C GLY A 128 -3.08 5.39 -14.48
N PHE A 129 -2.63 5.67 -13.26
CA PHE A 129 -3.32 6.60 -12.37
C PHE A 129 -3.09 8.05 -12.80
N LEU A 130 -4.12 8.87 -12.59
CA LEU A 130 -4.08 10.30 -12.85
C LEU A 130 -4.32 11.07 -11.55
N PRO A 131 -3.60 12.19 -11.32
CA PRO A 131 -3.86 13.04 -10.15
C PRO A 131 -5.25 13.67 -10.23
N LEU A 132 -5.94 13.71 -9.08
CA LEU A 132 -7.24 14.38 -8.95
C LEU A 132 -7.10 15.81 -8.43
N ALA A 133 -6.01 16.11 -7.75
CA ALA A 133 -5.75 17.39 -7.11
C ALA A 133 -4.25 17.57 -6.91
N GLY A 134 -3.85 18.75 -6.41
CA GLY A 134 -2.46 19.00 -6.02
C GLY A 134 -2.10 18.31 -4.72
N GLU A 135 -0.85 18.51 -4.30
CA GLU A 135 -0.37 17.96 -3.05
C GLU A 135 -1.08 18.61 -1.86
N GLU A 136 -1.45 17.80 -0.87
CA GLU A 136 -2.04 18.24 0.39
C GLU A 136 -1.31 17.62 1.58
N GLU A 137 -1.46 18.22 2.76
CA GLU A 137 -0.89 17.68 3.99
C GLU A 137 -2.00 17.54 5.04
N VAL A 138 -2.11 16.34 5.60
CA VAL A 138 -3.07 16.02 6.65
C VAL A 138 -2.33 15.28 7.76
N HIS A 139 -2.38 15.85 8.97
CA HIS A 139 -1.67 15.30 10.14
C HIS A 139 -0.18 15.06 9.89
N GLY A 140 0.46 15.97 9.14
CA GLY A 140 1.87 15.90 8.81
C GLY A 140 2.21 14.91 7.68
N ILE A 141 1.22 14.30 7.06
CA ILE A 141 1.40 13.39 5.93
C ILE A 141 1.08 14.13 4.63
N ARG A 142 2.07 14.22 3.75
CA ARG A 142 1.94 14.82 2.42
C ARG A 142 1.47 13.77 1.44
N SER A 143 0.46 14.09 0.65
CA SER A 143 -0.05 13.16 -0.34
C SER A 143 -0.70 13.87 -1.53
N ILE A 144 -0.86 13.10 -2.61
CA ILE A 144 -1.54 13.51 -3.84
C ILE A 144 -2.61 12.47 -4.13
N LYS A 145 -3.87 12.91 -4.20
CA LYS A 145 -4.98 12.02 -4.55
C LYS A 145 -4.92 11.64 -6.00
N MET A 146 -5.00 10.35 -6.29
CA MET A 146 -4.94 9.81 -7.64
C MET A 146 -6.02 8.77 -7.86
N GLN A 147 -6.42 8.58 -9.12
CA GLN A 147 -7.39 7.56 -9.49
C GLN A 147 -6.97 6.81 -10.74
N LEU A 148 -7.44 5.57 -10.83
CA LEU A 148 -7.37 4.72 -12.00
C LEU A 148 -8.79 4.30 -12.38
N LEU A 149 -9.17 4.44 -13.64
CA LEU A 149 -10.42 3.88 -14.18
C LEU A 149 -10.15 2.45 -14.61
N LEU A 150 -10.97 1.54 -14.12
CA LEU A 150 -10.85 0.11 -14.39
C LEU A 150 -11.68 -0.34 -15.60
#